data_f6458ec40976dea842f57d92b6c35abf
#
_entry.id   f6458ec40976dea842f57d92b6c35abf
#
_cell.length_a   1.000
_cell.length_b   1.000
_cell.length_c   1.000
_cell.angle_alpha   90.00
_cell.angle_beta   90.00
_cell.angle_gamma   90.00
#
_symmetry.space_group_name_H-M   'P 1'
#
loop_
_entity.id
_entity.type
_entity.pdbx_description
1 polymer ?
#
loop_
_entity_poly.entity_id
_entity_poly.type
_entity_poly.pdbx_seq_one_letter_code
_entity_poly.pdbx_strand_id
1 'polypeptide(L)'
;VLSGGLDVSGHEEADPRYVAAERIARRWLTVRGSASWAPTMGLGLSILVNHDLTRGEIGRLESEARLEALAEDGVKSARVKASISDGRLTVRGVISLDVTGEFTLTVGADGATEVLLS
;
A
#
# COMPACT_ATOMS: atom_id res chain seq x y z
N VAL A 1 1.68 -11.01 9.61
CA VAL A 1 1.45 -11.26 8.20
C VAL A 1 0.04 -11.76 8.00
N LEU A 2 -0.66 -11.11 7.13
CA LEU A 2 -2.02 -11.49 6.81
C LEU A 2 -2.07 -12.08 5.42
N SER A 3 -1.77 -13.35 5.31
CA SER A 3 -1.91 -14.01 4.02
C SER A 3 -3.38 -14.02 3.65
N GLY A 4 -3.65 -14.18 2.40
CA GLY A 4 -5.03 -14.12 1.95
C GLY A 4 -5.55 -12.71 1.87
N GLY A 5 -4.66 -11.75 1.77
CA GLY A 5 -5.06 -10.40 1.47
C GLY A 5 -5.69 -9.66 2.62
N LEU A 6 -5.14 -9.78 3.79
CA LEU A 6 -5.61 -8.98 4.90
C LEU A 6 -7.01 -9.37 5.35
N ASP A 7 -7.30 -10.65 5.34
CA ASP A 7 -8.59 -11.12 5.80
C ASP A 7 -8.68 -10.96 7.30
N VAL A 8 -9.58 -10.09 7.73
CA VAL A 8 -9.82 -9.84 9.15
C VAL A 8 -11.21 -10.29 9.58
N SER A 9 -11.85 -11.10 8.76
CA SER A 9 -13.24 -11.42 8.95
C SER A 9 -13.54 -12.14 10.26
N GLY A 10 -12.59 -12.86 10.80
CA GLY A 10 -12.79 -13.56 12.06
C GLY A 10 -12.44 -12.71 13.28
N HIS A 11 -12.13 -11.46 13.07
CA HIS A 11 -11.61 -10.60 14.12
C HIS A 11 -12.40 -9.32 14.15
N GLU A 12 -13.59 -9.40 14.67
CA GLU A 12 -14.52 -8.28 14.69
C GLU A 12 -13.94 -7.11 15.42
N GLU A 13 -13.12 -7.38 16.42
CA GLU A 13 -12.43 -6.34 17.14
C GLU A 13 -11.06 -6.07 16.54
N ALA A 14 -10.93 -6.33 15.27
CA ALA A 14 -9.66 -6.15 14.59
C ALA A 14 -9.17 -4.72 14.77
N ASP A 15 -7.88 -4.63 14.94
CA ASP A 15 -7.20 -3.35 15.09
C ASP A 15 -7.48 -2.49 13.84
N PRO A 16 -7.91 -1.23 14.02
CA PRO A 16 -8.14 -0.34 12.89
C PRO A 16 -6.96 -0.19 11.96
N ARG A 17 -5.76 -0.49 12.45
CA ARG A 17 -4.57 -0.45 11.59
C ARG A 17 -4.65 -1.48 10.47
N TYR A 18 -5.26 -2.64 10.69
CA TYR A 18 -5.45 -3.62 9.63
C TYR A 18 -6.41 -3.10 8.56
N VAL A 19 -7.47 -2.41 8.98
CA VAL A 19 -8.42 -1.85 8.04
C VAL A 19 -7.75 -0.80 7.16
N ALA A 20 -6.98 0.10 7.78
CA ALA A 20 -6.25 1.12 7.04
C ALA A 20 -5.24 0.49 6.10
N ALA A 21 -4.53 -0.53 6.56
CA ALA A 21 -3.53 -1.21 5.74
C ALA A 21 -4.17 -1.85 4.51
N GLU A 22 -5.33 -2.49 4.68
CA GLU A 22 -6.04 -3.10 3.56
C GLU A 22 -6.43 -2.05 2.53
N ARG A 23 -6.94 -0.92 2.99
CA ARG A 23 -7.38 0.14 2.09
C ARG A 23 -6.21 0.74 1.33
N ILE A 24 -5.10 0.96 2.00
CA ILE A 24 -3.91 1.50 1.36
C ILE A 24 -3.33 0.50 0.36
N ALA A 25 -3.26 -0.78 0.72
CA ALA A 25 -2.80 -1.81 -0.20
C ALA A 25 -3.66 -1.85 -1.46
N ARG A 26 -4.96 -1.74 -1.29
CA ARG A 26 -5.89 -1.73 -2.42
C ARG A 26 -5.65 -0.51 -3.31
N ARG A 27 -5.43 0.66 -2.71
CA ARG A 27 -5.10 1.87 -3.48
C ARG A 27 -3.82 1.68 -4.29
N TRP A 28 -2.81 1.09 -3.68
CA TRP A 28 -1.53 0.91 -4.36
C TRP A 28 -1.64 -0.06 -5.53
N LEU A 29 -2.48 -1.09 -5.41
CA LEU A 29 -2.62 -2.10 -6.46
C LEU A 29 -3.58 -1.69 -7.56
N THR A 30 -4.53 -0.83 -7.26
CA THR A 30 -5.58 -0.45 -8.22
C THR A 30 -5.01 0.44 -9.33
N VAL A 31 -5.37 0.13 -10.56
CA VAL A 31 -5.01 0.96 -11.71
C VAL A 31 -5.92 2.18 -11.70
N ARG A 32 -5.30 3.37 -11.78
CA ARG A 32 -6.05 4.62 -11.76
C ARG A 32 -7.07 4.64 -12.88
N GLY A 33 -8.30 5.03 -12.54
CA GLY A 33 -9.39 5.07 -13.50
C GLY A 33 -10.15 3.77 -13.63
N SER A 34 -9.66 2.67 -13.04
CA SER A 34 -10.35 1.38 -13.14
C SER A 34 -11.53 1.28 -12.18
N ALA A 35 -11.55 2.10 -11.14
CA ALA A 35 -12.67 2.14 -10.20
C ALA A 35 -13.56 3.32 -10.57
N SER A 36 -14.73 3.06 -11.10
CA SER A 36 -15.63 4.12 -11.57
C SER A 36 -16.08 5.05 -10.43
N TRP A 37 -16.14 4.53 -9.20
CA TRP A 37 -16.57 5.32 -8.06
C TRP A 37 -15.44 6.18 -7.48
N ALA A 38 -14.21 5.95 -7.93
CA ALA A 38 -13.07 6.75 -7.49
C ALA A 38 -12.04 6.83 -8.62
N PRO A 39 -12.34 7.63 -9.66
CA PRO A 39 -11.53 7.62 -10.88
C PRO A 39 -10.11 8.15 -10.71
N THR A 40 -9.84 8.86 -9.64
CA THR A 40 -8.48 9.38 -9.40
C THR A 40 -7.68 8.52 -8.44
N MET A 41 -8.29 7.46 -7.90
CA MET A 41 -7.62 6.58 -6.95
C MET A 41 -6.76 5.55 -7.68
N GLY A 42 -5.61 5.27 -7.13
CA GLY A 42 -4.82 4.15 -7.57
C GLY A 42 -3.41 4.51 -7.99
N LEU A 43 -2.48 3.66 -7.62
CA LEU A 43 -1.09 3.76 -7.99
C LEU A 43 -0.76 2.90 -9.20
N GLY A 44 -1.52 1.82 -9.40
CA GLY A 44 -1.30 0.94 -10.53
C GLY A 44 -0.14 -0.02 -10.35
N LEU A 45 0.20 -0.35 -9.12
CA LEU A 45 1.34 -1.22 -8.85
C LEU A 45 1.21 -2.56 -9.55
N SER A 46 -0.02 -3.05 -9.68
CA SER A 46 -0.27 -4.37 -10.28
C SER A 46 0.14 -4.47 -11.74
N ILE A 47 0.20 -3.37 -12.47
CA ILE A 47 0.61 -3.41 -13.88
C ILE A 47 2.11 -3.23 -14.05
N LEU A 48 2.84 -3.03 -12.95
CA LEU A 48 4.29 -2.83 -13.00
C LEU A 48 5.06 -4.11 -12.68
N VAL A 49 4.38 -5.25 -12.62
CA VAL A 49 4.95 -6.48 -12.08
C VAL A 49 6.19 -6.96 -12.83
N ASN A 50 6.30 -6.71 -14.12
CA ASN A 50 7.46 -7.14 -14.91
C ASN A 50 8.19 -5.98 -15.58
N HIS A 51 8.02 -4.77 -15.07
CA HIS A 51 8.65 -3.60 -15.65
C HIS A 51 10.02 -3.33 -15.03
N ASP A 52 10.96 -2.91 -15.87
CA ASP A 52 12.23 -2.39 -15.40
C ASP A 52 12.05 -0.90 -15.16
N LEU A 53 12.30 -0.47 -13.94
CA LEU A 53 12.12 0.93 -13.57
C LEU A 53 13.46 1.60 -13.36
N THR A 54 13.58 2.82 -13.86
CA THR A 54 14.75 3.64 -13.59
C THR A 54 14.68 4.16 -12.16
N ARG A 55 15.81 4.67 -11.66
CA ARG A 55 15.84 5.24 -10.32
C ARG A 55 14.85 6.40 -10.18
N GLY A 56 14.72 7.24 -11.22
CA GLY A 56 13.77 8.34 -11.20
C GLY A 56 12.34 7.85 -11.14
N GLU A 57 12.04 6.77 -11.86
CA GLU A 57 10.70 6.19 -11.82
C GLU A 57 10.38 5.59 -10.46
N ILE A 58 11.38 4.97 -9.81
CA ILE A 58 11.20 4.45 -8.46
C ILE A 58 10.92 5.58 -7.48
N GLY A 59 11.64 6.69 -7.60
CA GLY A 59 11.41 7.85 -6.74
C GLY A 59 10.02 8.43 -6.93
N ARG A 60 9.56 8.50 -8.17
CA ARG A 60 8.20 8.96 -8.46
C ARG A 60 7.17 8.01 -7.86
N LEU A 61 7.39 6.72 -7.99
CA LEU A 61 6.51 5.71 -7.44
C LEU A 61 6.40 5.86 -5.92
N GLU A 62 7.53 6.08 -5.25
CA GLU A 62 7.53 6.29 -3.80
C GLU A 62 6.69 7.51 -3.42
N SER A 63 6.86 8.60 -4.15
CA SER A 63 6.11 9.82 -3.87
C SER A 63 4.62 9.62 -4.09
N GLU A 64 4.24 8.95 -5.16
CA GLU A 64 2.84 8.70 -5.45
C GLU A 64 2.22 7.73 -4.45
N ALA A 65 2.97 6.71 -4.06
CA ALA A 65 2.48 5.78 -3.05
C ALA A 65 2.25 6.49 -1.71
N ARG A 66 3.14 7.41 -1.37
CA ARG A 66 2.98 8.19 -0.16
C ARG A 66 1.71 9.04 -0.22
N LEU A 67 1.48 9.70 -1.35
CA LEU A 67 0.28 10.53 -1.50
C LEU A 67 -0.99 9.70 -1.44
N GLU A 68 -0.98 8.51 -2.03
CA GLU A 68 -2.14 7.62 -1.94
C GLU A 68 -2.40 7.21 -0.50
N ALA A 69 -1.36 6.90 0.25
CA ALA A 69 -1.52 6.54 1.66
C ALA A 69 -2.08 7.72 2.47
N LEU A 70 -1.58 8.93 2.20
CA LEU A 70 -2.04 10.11 2.91
C LEU A 70 -3.48 10.48 2.57
N ALA A 71 -3.99 10.00 1.44
CA ALA A 71 -5.38 10.25 1.05
C ALA A 71 -6.37 9.38 1.81
N GLU A 72 -5.89 8.35 2.49
CA GLU A 72 -6.76 7.49 3.28
C GLU A 72 -7.12 8.17 4.60
N ASP A 73 -8.39 8.10 4.98
CA ASP A 73 -8.88 8.73 6.20
C ASP A 73 -8.12 8.21 7.42
N GLY A 74 -7.76 9.12 8.31
CA GLY A 74 -7.12 8.77 9.56
C GLY A 74 -5.61 8.61 9.48
N VAL A 75 -5.04 8.73 8.29
CA VAL A 75 -3.57 8.65 8.12
C VAL A 75 -2.96 10.00 8.44
N LYS A 76 -2.05 10.00 9.40
CA LYS A 76 -1.36 11.19 9.84
C LYS A 76 -0.06 11.42 9.06
N SER A 77 0.68 10.35 8.83
CA SER A 77 1.94 10.45 8.09
C SER A 77 2.26 9.13 7.42
N ALA A 78 3.11 9.20 6.41
CA ALA A 78 3.55 8.02 5.68
C ALA A 78 4.97 8.23 5.19
N ARG A 79 5.80 7.20 5.35
CA ARG A 79 7.15 7.16 4.80
C ARG A 79 7.23 5.93 3.93
N VAL A 80 7.53 6.11 2.65
CA VAL A 80 7.42 5.04 1.67
C VAL A 80 8.73 4.84 0.94
N LYS A 81 9.11 3.59 0.77
CA LYS A 81 10.25 3.18 -0.04
C LYS A 81 9.82 2.11 -1.01
N ALA A 82 10.35 2.18 -2.22
CA ALA A 82 10.14 1.17 -3.23
C ALA A 82 11.48 0.55 -3.59
N SER A 83 11.48 -0.74 -3.87
CA SER A 83 12.70 -1.44 -4.24
C SER A 83 12.38 -2.56 -5.21
N ILE A 84 13.40 -2.95 -5.98
CA ILE A 84 13.33 -4.12 -6.85
C ILE A 84 14.38 -5.09 -6.36
N SER A 85 13.96 -6.31 -6.06
CA SER A 85 14.84 -7.36 -5.60
C SER A 85 14.45 -8.64 -6.33
N ASP A 86 15.40 -9.26 -6.99
CA ASP A 86 15.17 -10.48 -7.77
C ASP A 86 14.06 -10.29 -8.80
N GLY A 87 14.02 -9.12 -9.43
CA GLY A 87 13.00 -8.80 -10.41
C GLY A 87 11.64 -8.48 -9.85
N ARG A 88 11.52 -8.40 -8.53
CA ARG A 88 10.24 -8.10 -7.88
C ARG A 88 10.22 -6.67 -7.38
N LEU A 89 9.21 -5.94 -7.79
CA LEU A 89 8.96 -4.60 -7.28
C LEU A 89 8.15 -4.68 -6.00
N THR A 90 8.63 -4.02 -4.96
CA THR A 90 7.97 -4.00 -3.67
C THR A 90 7.91 -2.58 -3.15
N VAL A 91 6.76 -2.20 -2.61
CA VAL A 91 6.56 -0.90 -1.96
C VAL A 91 6.33 -1.14 -0.48
N ARG A 92 7.10 -0.43 0.34
CA ARG A 92 7.02 -0.58 1.79
C ARG A 92 6.78 0.79 2.41
N GLY A 93 5.77 0.88 3.25
CA GLY A 93 5.43 2.12 3.90
C GLY A 93 5.29 1.97 5.40
N VAL A 94 5.83 2.94 6.13
CA VAL A 94 5.58 3.07 7.56
C VAL A 94 4.51 4.14 7.70
N ILE A 95 3.35 3.74 8.16
CA ILE A 95 2.15 4.55 8.17
C ILE A 95 1.73 4.82 9.61
N SER A 96 1.52 6.09 9.94
CA SER A 96 1.03 6.47 11.26
C SER A 96 -0.41 6.95 11.17
N LEU A 97 -1.25 6.42 12.03
CA LEU A 97 -2.64 6.84 12.13
C LEU A 97 -2.81 7.84 13.27
N ASP A 98 -3.86 8.65 13.20
CA ASP A 98 -4.09 9.70 14.19
C ASP A 98 -4.28 9.17 15.60
N VAL A 99 -4.96 8.04 15.74
CA VAL A 99 -5.40 7.57 17.05
C VAL A 99 -4.76 6.24 17.44
N THR A 100 -4.66 5.31 16.50
CA THR A 100 -4.36 3.93 16.85
C THR A 100 -2.90 3.53 16.71
N GLY A 101 -2.06 4.43 16.20
CA GLY A 101 -0.63 4.14 16.15
C GLY A 101 -0.14 3.80 14.76
N GLU A 102 0.95 3.05 14.71
CA GLU A 102 1.74 2.90 13.51
C GLU A 102 1.78 1.46 13.02
N PHE A 103 1.93 1.26 11.73
CA PHE A 103 2.14 -0.07 11.16
C PHE A 103 3.07 0.05 9.95
N THR A 104 3.68 -1.07 9.57
CA THR A 104 4.46 -1.18 8.35
C THR A 104 3.69 -2.03 7.36
N LEU A 105 3.47 -1.48 6.18
CA LEU A 105 2.76 -2.17 5.10
C LEU A 105 3.73 -2.45 3.97
N THR A 106 3.80 -3.69 3.53
CA THR A 106 4.64 -4.10 2.41
C THR A 106 3.75 -4.73 1.35
N VAL A 107 3.81 -4.19 0.13
CA VAL A 107 2.97 -4.68 -0.97
C VAL A 107 3.86 -4.93 -2.17
N GLY A 108 3.80 -6.14 -2.69
CA GLY A 108 4.48 -6.49 -3.93
C GLY A 108 3.58 -6.22 -5.13
N ALA A 109 4.18 -5.95 -6.27
CA ALA A 109 3.43 -5.74 -7.50
C ALA A 109 2.60 -6.97 -7.88
N ASP A 110 3.01 -8.14 -7.40
CA ASP A 110 2.28 -9.38 -7.62
C ASP A 110 1.08 -9.55 -6.70
N GLY A 111 0.84 -8.59 -5.83
CA GLY A 111 -0.29 -8.61 -4.90
C GLY A 111 0.04 -9.12 -3.50
N ALA A 112 1.25 -9.64 -3.29
CA ALA A 112 1.64 -10.12 -1.96
C ALA A 112 1.64 -8.96 -0.97
N THR A 113 1.02 -9.16 0.19
CA THR A 113 0.83 -8.09 1.16
C THR A 113 1.19 -8.58 2.55
N GLU A 114 1.90 -7.74 3.28
CA GLU A 114 2.31 -8.03 4.65
C GLU A 114 2.06 -6.80 5.51
N VAL A 115 1.53 -7.00 6.71
CA VAL A 115 1.29 -5.93 7.67
C VAL A 115 1.95 -6.28 8.99
N LEU A 116 2.78 -5.38 9.48
CA LEU A 116 3.43 -5.52 10.77
C LEU A 116 3.01 -4.36 11.66
N LEU A 117 2.38 -4.67 12.78
CA LEU A 117 1.96 -3.64 13.73
C LEU A 117 3.14 -3.25 14.62
N SER A 118 3.22 -1.98 14.92
CA SER A 118 4.25 -1.46 15.82
C SER A 118 3.77 -1.34 17.24
#